data_332f2833a22738285fa9bd3e167d1e70
#
_entry.id   332f2833a22738285fa9bd3e167d1e70
#
_cell.length_a   1.000
_cell.length_b   1.000
_cell.length_c   1.000
_cell.angle_alpha   90.00
_cell.angle_beta   90.00
_cell.angle_gamma   90.00
#
_symmetry.space_group_name_H-M   'P 1'
#
loop_
_entity.id
_entity.type
_entity.pdbx_description
1 polymer ?
#
loop_
_entity_poly.entity_id
_entity_poly.type
_entity_poly.pdbx_seq_one_letter_code
_entity_poly.pdbx_strand_id
1 'polypeptide(L)'
;MNEAARAVAVLKEKRLTLATAESCTGGLLGKLVTDVPGSSAVYLGGVISYAYAVKERLLGVDAALLQEQGAVCAAVAGQMARGVRARLQADVSLATTGNAGPGTDEKNHKVGEIFIACATKSRCTVQKLELSSSRGENRAAACAAAFALLERELEEP
;
A
#
# COMPACT_ATOMS: atom_id res chain seq x y z
N MET A 1 -0.39 13.05 17.34
CA MET A 1 -1.17 12.15 16.47
C MET A 1 -0.22 11.52 15.45
N ASN A 2 -0.18 10.19 15.34
CA ASN A 2 0.67 9.52 14.39
C ASN A 2 0.09 9.56 12.97
N GLU A 3 0.84 9.07 11.99
CA GLU A 3 0.46 9.14 10.57
C GLU A 3 -0.86 8.41 10.29
N ALA A 4 -1.08 7.25 10.89
CA ALA A 4 -2.32 6.49 10.71
C ALA A 4 -3.53 7.26 11.27
N ALA A 5 -3.36 7.86 12.44
CA ALA A 5 -4.44 8.63 13.08
C ALA A 5 -4.80 9.86 12.24
N ARG A 6 -3.81 10.55 11.66
CA ARG A 6 -4.06 11.68 10.77
C ARG A 6 -4.80 11.24 9.51
N ALA A 7 -4.38 10.13 8.91
CA ALA A 7 -5.05 9.59 7.73
C ALA A 7 -6.51 9.24 8.01
N VAL A 8 -6.78 8.57 9.12
CA VAL A 8 -8.14 8.23 9.53
C VAL A 8 -8.97 9.50 9.75
N ALA A 9 -8.40 10.52 10.40
CA ALA A 9 -9.10 11.78 10.63
C ALA A 9 -9.50 12.48 9.33
N VAL A 10 -8.59 12.54 8.35
CA VAL A 10 -8.87 13.13 7.03
C VAL A 10 -9.97 12.35 6.30
N LEU A 11 -9.91 11.03 6.35
CA LEU A 11 -10.92 10.18 5.70
C LEU A 11 -12.31 10.39 6.33
N LYS A 12 -12.37 10.51 7.67
CA LYS A 12 -13.63 10.80 8.36
C LYS A 12 -14.20 12.16 7.97
N GLU A 13 -13.36 13.18 7.97
CA GLU A 13 -13.75 14.54 7.61
C GLU A 13 -14.34 14.59 6.20
N LYS A 14 -13.69 13.91 5.26
CA LYS A 14 -14.11 13.88 3.85
C LYS A 14 -15.16 12.82 3.55
N ARG A 15 -15.51 11.98 4.51
CA ARG A 15 -16.48 10.88 4.36
C ARG A 15 -16.07 9.89 3.27
N LEU A 16 -14.80 9.54 3.27
CA LEU A 16 -14.22 8.60 2.29
C LEU A 16 -13.86 7.28 2.95
N THR A 17 -14.01 6.20 2.19
CA THR A 17 -13.63 4.85 2.65
C THR A 17 -12.27 4.46 2.12
N LEU A 18 -11.58 3.60 2.88
CA LEU A 18 -10.22 3.14 2.60
C LEU A 18 -10.17 1.62 2.46
N ALA A 19 -9.41 1.15 1.48
CA ALA A 19 -8.98 -0.24 1.36
C ALA A 19 -7.46 -0.31 1.25
N THR A 20 -6.86 -1.42 1.67
CA THR A 20 -5.41 -1.60 1.61
C THR A 20 -5.04 -2.89 0.87
N ALA A 21 -3.92 -2.85 0.14
CA ALA A 21 -3.30 -4.02 -0.48
C ALA A 21 -1.85 -4.09 -0.04
N GLU A 22 -1.46 -5.23 0.54
CA GLU A 22 -0.14 -5.36 1.14
C GLU A 22 0.62 -6.54 0.58
N SER A 23 1.92 -6.33 0.37
CA SER A 23 2.87 -7.41 0.09
C SER A 23 3.92 -7.44 1.20
N CYS A 24 4.97 -6.66 1.10
CA CYS A 24 6.07 -6.68 2.07
C CYS A 24 5.68 -6.28 3.50
N THR A 25 4.61 -5.56 3.69
CA THR A 25 4.15 -5.15 5.02
C THR A 25 3.28 -6.21 5.72
N GLY A 26 2.76 -7.18 4.97
CA GLY A 26 2.17 -8.41 5.52
C GLY A 26 1.02 -8.25 6.50
N GLY A 27 0.24 -7.15 6.39
CA GLY A 27 -0.86 -6.84 7.29
C GLY A 27 -0.58 -5.69 8.25
N LEU A 28 0.66 -5.22 8.33
CA LEU A 28 1.03 -4.13 9.23
C LEU A 28 0.26 -2.83 8.89
N LEU A 29 0.09 -2.53 7.61
CA LEU A 29 -0.64 -1.33 7.18
C LEU A 29 -2.08 -1.36 7.71
N GLY A 30 -2.79 -2.46 7.49
CA GLY A 30 -4.15 -2.65 8.00
C GLY A 30 -4.21 -2.63 9.54
N LYS A 31 -3.23 -3.24 10.19
CA LYS A 31 -3.13 -3.25 11.67
C LYS A 31 -3.02 -1.82 12.19
N LEU A 32 -2.17 -1.00 11.58
CA LEU A 32 -1.98 0.39 12.01
C LEU A 32 -3.24 1.24 11.81
N VAL A 33 -4.03 0.97 10.77
CA VAL A 33 -5.33 1.62 10.60
C VAL A 33 -6.28 1.22 11.73
N THR A 34 -6.38 -0.08 12.01
CA THR A 34 -7.32 -0.59 13.02
C THR A 34 -6.90 -0.29 14.45
N ASP A 35 -5.64 0.07 14.68
CA ASP A 35 -5.18 0.59 15.99
C ASP A 35 -5.82 1.94 16.33
N VAL A 36 -6.32 2.66 15.33
CA VAL A 36 -6.93 3.98 15.54
C VAL A 36 -8.38 3.82 15.96
N PRO A 37 -8.76 4.29 17.15
CA PRO A 37 -10.16 4.24 17.57
C PRO A 37 -11.07 4.96 16.57
N GLY A 38 -12.17 4.31 16.21
CA GLY A 38 -13.12 4.87 15.24
C GLY A 38 -12.78 4.61 13.77
N SER A 39 -11.71 3.86 13.48
CA SER A 39 -11.32 3.51 12.11
C SER A 39 -12.38 2.71 11.36
N SER A 40 -13.27 1.99 12.07
CA SER A 40 -14.36 1.23 11.44
C SER A 40 -15.30 2.10 10.60
N ALA A 41 -15.36 3.39 10.87
CA ALA A 41 -16.17 4.33 10.08
C ALA A 41 -15.62 4.54 8.66
N VAL A 42 -14.34 4.26 8.43
CA VAL A 42 -13.68 4.54 7.14
C VAL A 42 -13.01 3.31 6.53
N TYR A 43 -12.54 2.35 7.32
CA TYR A 43 -11.75 1.23 6.80
C TYR A 43 -12.63 0.04 6.43
N LEU A 44 -12.61 -0.34 5.15
CA LEU A 44 -13.39 -1.48 4.65
C LEU A 44 -12.67 -2.81 4.86
N GLY A 45 -11.35 -2.79 4.79
CA GLY A 45 -10.56 -4.00 4.85
C GLY A 45 -9.39 -3.95 3.89
N GLY A 46 -8.74 -5.09 3.72
CA GLY A 46 -7.58 -5.16 2.83
C GLY A 46 -7.28 -6.57 2.37
N VAL A 47 -6.33 -6.67 1.44
CA VAL A 47 -5.84 -7.93 0.89
C VAL A 47 -4.35 -8.01 1.19
N ILE A 48 -3.92 -9.07 1.86
CA ILE A 48 -2.51 -9.40 2.01
C ILE A 48 -2.15 -10.28 0.82
N SER A 49 -1.51 -9.71 -0.19
CA SER A 49 -1.23 -10.34 -1.48
C SER A 49 0.25 -10.67 -1.62
N TYR A 50 0.75 -11.49 -0.71
CA TYR A 50 2.20 -11.75 -0.61
C TYR A 50 2.74 -12.47 -1.85
N ALA A 51 2.07 -13.52 -2.30
CA ALA A 51 2.48 -14.30 -3.48
C ALA A 51 1.99 -13.66 -4.78
N TYR A 52 2.70 -13.90 -5.87
CA TYR A 52 2.30 -13.43 -7.21
C TYR A 52 0.89 -13.88 -7.57
N ALA A 53 0.57 -15.16 -7.32
CA ALA A 53 -0.74 -15.72 -7.65
C ALA A 53 -1.89 -14.96 -6.94
N VAL A 54 -1.67 -14.51 -5.71
CA VAL A 54 -2.67 -13.74 -4.96
C VAL A 54 -2.81 -12.33 -5.54
N LYS A 55 -1.69 -11.70 -5.93
CA LYS A 55 -1.72 -10.41 -6.62
C LYS A 55 -2.55 -10.49 -7.91
N GLU A 56 -2.36 -11.56 -8.68
CA GLU A 56 -3.11 -11.77 -9.92
C GLU A 56 -4.60 -12.02 -9.65
N ARG A 57 -4.91 -12.97 -8.78
CA ARG A 57 -6.29 -13.41 -8.55
C ARG A 57 -7.15 -12.38 -7.85
N LEU A 58 -6.63 -11.75 -6.82
CA LEU A 58 -7.44 -10.88 -5.96
C LEU A 58 -7.33 -9.41 -6.35
N LEU A 59 -6.21 -9.00 -6.94
CA LEU A 59 -5.98 -7.58 -7.25
C LEU A 59 -5.93 -7.29 -8.76
N GLY A 60 -5.93 -8.33 -9.59
CA GLY A 60 -5.87 -8.17 -11.04
C GLY A 60 -4.53 -7.66 -11.56
N VAL A 61 -3.45 -7.91 -10.81
CA VAL A 61 -2.12 -7.54 -11.27
C VAL A 61 -1.74 -8.39 -12.49
N ASP A 62 -1.15 -7.76 -13.50
CA ASP A 62 -0.77 -8.40 -14.74
C ASP A 62 0.29 -9.49 -14.52
N ALA A 63 -0.04 -10.72 -14.89
CA ALA A 63 0.85 -11.88 -14.76
C ALA A 63 2.15 -11.69 -15.54
N ALA A 64 2.09 -11.15 -16.76
CA ALA A 64 3.29 -10.91 -17.57
C ALA A 64 4.21 -9.89 -16.92
N LEU A 65 3.66 -8.85 -16.35
CA LEU A 65 4.43 -7.83 -15.61
C LEU A 65 5.17 -8.44 -14.43
N LEU A 66 4.51 -9.29 -13.66
CA LEU A 66 5.13 -9.98 -12.52
C LEU A 66 6.25 -10.90 -12.97
N GLN A 67 6.08 -11.60 -14.08
CA GLN A 67 7.11 -12.48 -14.64
C GLN A 67 8.35 -11.71 -15.11
N GLU A 68 8.14 -10.58 -15.77
CA GLU A 68 9.22 -9.77 -16.33
C GLU A 68 9.96 -8.94 -15.30
N GLN A 69 9.23 -8.26 -14.43
CA GLN A 69 9.82 -7.27 -13.52
C GLN A 69 9.77 -7.67 -12.04
N GLY A 70 9.05 -8.73 -11.71
CA GLY A 70 8.84 -9.09 -10.31
C GLY A 70 7.85 -8.13 -9.64
N ALA A 71 7.67 -8.31 -8.34
CA ALA A 71 6.70 -7.52 -7.57
C ALA A 71 7.21 -6.13 -7.17
N VAL A 72 8.52 -5.90 -7.21
CA VAL A 72 9.14 -4.66 -6.72
C VAL A 72 9.29 -3.68 -7.88
N CYS A 73 8.18 -3.06 -8.27
CA CYS A 73 8.19 -2.01 -9.30
C CYS A 73 6.96 -1.11 -9.16
N ALA A 74 7.07 0.07 -9.72
CA ALA A 74 6.01 1.07 -9.65
C ALA A 74 4.69 0.59 -10.27
N ALA A 75 4.76 -0.09 -11.41
CA ALA A 75 3.57 -0.58 -12.12
C ALA A 75 2.78 -1.58 -11.26
N VAL A 76 3.46 -2.50 -10.57
CA VAL A 76 2.80 -3.47 -9.68
C VAL A 76 2.13 -2.75 -8.51
N ALA A 77 2.82 -1.81 -7.87
CA ALA A 77 2.24 -1.03 -6.77
C ALA A 77 0.95 -0.31 -7.20
N GLY A 78 0.99 0.34 -8.37
CA GLY A 78 -0.18 1.03 -8.93
C GLY A 78 -1.33 0.06 -9.22
N GLN A 79 -1.05 -1.07 -9.83
CA GLN A 79 -2.07 -2.08 -10.12
C GLN A 79 -2.67 -2.68 -8.85
N MET A 80 -1.85 -2.89 -7.81
CA MET A 80 -2.34 -3.35 -6.51
C MET A 80 -3.32 -2.35 -5.89
N ALA A 81 -2.95 -1.08 -5.89
CA ALA A 81 -3.81 -0.02 -5.33
C ALA A 81 -5.13 0.10 -6.09
N ARG A 82 -5.07 0.15 -7.42
CA ARG A 82 -6.29 0.22 -8.25
C ARG A 82 -7.13 -1.04 -8.09
N GLY A 83 -6.50 -2.20 -8.03
CA GLY A 83 -7.17 -3.49 -7.91
C GLY A 83 -7.95 -3.62 -6.60
N VAL A 84 -7.34 -3.28 -5.47
CA VAL A 84 -8.02 -3.38 -4.17
C VAL A 84 -9.11 -2.32 -4.04
N ARG A 85 -8.88 -1.12 -4.58
CA ARG A 85 -9.90 -0.08 -4.56
C ARG A 85 -11.16 -0.54 -5.29
N ALA A 86 -11.00 -1.10 -6.48
CA ALA A 86 -12.11 -1.62 -7.28
C ALA A 86 -12.77 -2.83 -6.62
N ARG A 87 -11.98 -3.78 -6.12
CA ARG A 87 -12.47 -5.02 -5.54
C ARG A 87 -13.32 -4.77 -4.30
N LEU A 88 -12.91 -3.86 -3.43
CA LEU A 88 -13.62 -3.53 -2.20
C LEU A 88 -14.57 -2.34 -2.35
N GLN A 89 -14.61 -1.73 -3.53
CA GLN A 89 -15.44 -0.55 -3.80
C GLN A 89 -15.16 0.59 -2.83
N ALA A 90 -13.88 0.83 -2.58
CA ALA A 90 -13.43 1.90 -1.69
C ALA A 90 -13.26 3.21 -2.47
N ASP A 91 -13.34 4.32 -1.77
CA ASP A 91 -13.06 5.64 -2.37
C ASP A 91 -11.56 5.83 -2.59
N VAL A 92 -10.76 5.37 -1.63
CA VAL A 92 -9.31 5.52 -1.61
C VAL A 92 -8.68 4.17 -1.27
N SER A 93 -7.51 3.91 -1.83
CA SER A 93 -6.74 2.72 -1.46
C SER A 93 -5.26 3.05 -1.30
N LEU A 94 -4.59 2.24 -0.49
CA LEU A 94 -3.14 2.25 -0.33
C LEU A 94 -2.58 0.88 -0.65
N ALA A 95 -1.42 0.83 -1.28
CA ALA A 95 -0.72 -0.41 -1.55
C ALA A 95 0.76 -0.31 -1.19
N THR A 96 1.34 -1.44 -0.80
CA THR A 96 2.76 -1.57 -0.51
C THR A 96 3.30 -2.80 -1.21
N THR A 97 4.45 -2.69 -1.86
CA THR A 97 5.19 -3.83 -2.40
C THR A 97 6.66 -3.49 -2.41
N GLY A 98 7.51 -4.44 -2.06
CA GLY A 98 8.93 -4.15 -1.99
C GLY A 98 9.77 -5.22 -1.35
N ASN A 99 11.02 -4.90 -1.15
CA ASN A 99 12.03 -5.78 -0.58
C ASN A 99 12.49 -5.23 0.79
N ALA A 100 11.90 -5.75 1.85
CA ALA A 100 12.18 -5.27 3.21
C ALA A 100 13.56 -5.69 3.74
N GLY A 101 14.19 -6.71 3.14
CA GLY A 101 15.49 -7.25 3.55
C GLY A 101 15.37 -8.33 4.63
N PRO A 102 16.50 -8.92 5.06
CA PRO A 102 17.88 -8.63 4.61
C PRO A 102 18.25 -9.26 3.27
N GLY A 103 17.48 -10.21 2.77
CA GLY A 103 17.72 -10.84 1.47
C GLY A 103 17.15 -10.05 0.30
N THR A 104 17.62 -10.35 -0.91
CA THR A 104 17.07 -9.79 -2.13
C THR A 104 16.04 -10.76 -2.72
N ASP A 105 15.19 -10.24 -3.61
CA ASP A 105 14.24 -11.07 -4.33
C ASP A 105 14.93 -11.74 -5.56
N GLU A 106 14.16 -12.59 -6.27
CA GLU A 106 14.66 -13.32 -7.46
C GLU A 106 15.11 -12.43 -8.62
N LYS A 107 14.65 -11.18 -8.65
CA LYS A 107 15.02 -10.18 -9.67
C LYS A 107 16.15 -9.26 -9.20
N ASN A 108 16.77 -9.56 -8.07
CA ASN A 108 17.88 -8.80 -7.49
C ASN A 108 17.56 -7.33 -7.23
N HIS A 109 16.32 -7.02 -6.87
CA HIS A 109 15.98 -5.67 -6.40
C HIS A 109 16.71 -5.38 -5.10
N LYS A 110 17.06 -4.12 -4.90
CA LYS A 110 17.81 -3.70 -3.71
C LYS A 110 17.01 -3.90 -2.44
N VAL A 111 17.69 -4.30 -1.37
CA VAL A 111 17.10 -4.32 -0.03
C VAL A 111 16.69 -2.88 0.35
N GLY A 112 15.49 -2.74 0.86
CA GLY A 112 14.93 -1.44 1.22
C GLY A 112 14.24 -0.70 0.07
N GLU A 113 14.24 -1.26 -1.13
CA GLU A 113 13.49 -0.70 -2.27
C GLU A 113 12.03 -1.11 -2.13
N ILE A 114 11.20 -0.15 -1.80
CA ILE A 114 9.77 -0.36 -1.56
C ILE A 114 8.98 0.68 -2.35
N PHE A 115 7.90 0.25 -2.98
CA PHE A 115 6.97 1.13 -3.67
C PHE A 115 5.67 1.19 -2.89
N ILE A 116 5.17 2.41 -2.72
CA ILE A 116 3.86 2.66 -2.12
C ILE A 116 2.99 3.35 -3.16
N ALA A 117 1.70 3.10 -3.11
CA ALA A 117 0.76 3.70 -4.04
C ALA A 117 -0.52 4.13 -3.33
N CYS A 118 -1.11 5.22 -3.80
CA CYS A 118 -2.41 5.69 -3.36
C CYS A 118 -3.29 5.87 -4.60
N ALA A 119 -4.42 5.19 -4.65
CA ALA A 119 -5.39 5.34 -5.73
C ALA A 119 -6.65 6.02 -5.21
N THR A 120 -7.12 6.98 -5.96
CA THR A 120 -8.40 7.65 -5.76
C THR A 120 -9.26 7.44 -6.99
N LYS A 121 -10.46 7.99 -7.01
CA LYS A 121 -11.34 7.91 -8.17
C LYS A 121 -10.69 8.51 -9.42
N SER A 122 -9.88 9.55 -9.26
CA SER A 122 -9.35 10.34 -10.39
C SER A 122 -7.90 10.02 -10.74
N ARG A 123 -7.10 9.45 -9.84
CA ARG A 123 -5.68 9.22 -10.11
C ARG A 123 -5.08 8.13 -9.24
N CYS A 124 -3.88 7.70 -9.61
CA CYS A 124 -3.07 6.78 -8.82
C CYS A 124 -1.64 7.32 -8.79
N THR A 125 -1.16 7.61 -7.60
CA THR A 125 0.19 8.13 -7.37
C THR A 125 1.05 7.04 -6.76
N VAL A 126 2.25 6.84 -7.29
CA VAL A 126 3.21 5.86 -6.81
C VAL A 126 4.48 6.58 -6.36
N GLN A 127 5.02 6.16 -5.24
CA GLN A 127 6.27 6.70 -4.69
C GLN A 127 7.23 5.56 -4.43
N LYS A 128 8.48 5.72 -4.87
CA LYS A 128 9.57 4.80 -4.57
C LYS A 128 10.25 5.23 -3.28
N LEU A 129 10.48 4.28 -2.39
CA LEU A 129 11.25 4.48 -1.17
C LEU A 129 12.56 3.71 -1.26
N GLU A 130 13.63 4.31 -0.77
CA GLU A 130 14.94 3.67 -0.67
C GLU A 130 15.35 3.70 0.80
N LEU A 131 15.10 2.58 1.50
CA LEU A 131 15.28 2.45 2.94
C LEU A 131 16.52 1.60 3.23
N SER A 132 17.17 1.85 4.37
CA SER A 132 18.43 1.20 4.72
C SER A 132 18.49 0.73 6.16
N SER A 133 17.33 0.49 6.77
CA SER A 133 17.23 0.04 8.16
C SER A 133 16.97 -1.47 8.22
N SER A 134 16.60 -1.98 9.38
CA SER A 134 16.23 -3.38 9.56
C SER A 134 14.93 -3.71 8.83
N ARG A 135 14.66 -4.99 8.65
CA ARG A 135 13.43 -5.47 8.03
C ARG A 135 12.18 -4.87 8.68
N GLY A 136 12.09 -4.92 10.00
CA GLY A 136 10.95 -4.39 10.75
C GLY A 136 10.82 -2.87 10.62
N GLU A 137 11.93 -2.17 10.69
CA GLU A 137 11.95 -0.71 10.55
C GLU A 137 11.58 -0.27 9.12
N ASN A 138 12.06 -0.99 8.10
CA ASN A 138 11.72 -0.72 6.70
C ASN A 138 10.20 -0.90 6.46
N ARG A 139 9.62 -1.96 7.02
CA ARG A 139 8.18 -2.21 6.91
C ARG A 139 7.37 -1.11 7.61
N ALA A 140 7.78 -0.71 8.79
CA ALA A 140 7.12 0.38 9.53
C ALA A 140 7.24 1.72 8.79
N ALA A 141 8.42 2.02 8.26
CA ALA A 141 8.66 3.25 7.48
C ALA A 141 7.80 3.28 6.20
N ALA A 142 7.65 2.14 5.54
CA ALA A 142 6.79 2.04 4.35
C ALA A 142 5.33 2.37 4.69
N CYS A 143 4.83 1.88 5.82
CA CYS A 143 3.47 2.19 6.27
C CYS A 143 3.30 3.67 6.59
N ALA A 144 4.24 4.27 7.31
CA ALA A 144 4.20 5.69 7.64
C ALA A 144 4.18 6.55 6.36
N ALA A 145 5.03 6.19 5.39
CA ALA A 145 5.09 6.88 4.11
C ALA A 145 3.78 6.73 3.31
N ALA A 146 3.15 5.56 3.37
CA ALA A 146 1.86 5.32 2.71
C ALA A 146 0.76 6.23 3.28
N PHE A 147 0.68 6.36 4.60
CA PHE A 147 -0.29 7.26 5.22
C PHE A 147 -0.01 8.72 4.87
N ALA A 148 1.27 9.13 4.85
CA ALA A 148 1.64 10.49 4.44
C ALA A 148 1.26 10.76 2.98
N LEU A 149 1.43 9.78 2.11
CA LEU A 149 1.02 9.88 0.70
C LEU A 149 -0.50 10.08 0.59
N LEU A 150 -1.27 9.32 1.35
CA LEU A 150 -2.73 9.46 1.39
C LEU A 150 -3.14 10.88 1.79
N GLU A 151 -2.53 11.42 2.84
CA GLU A 151 -2.82 12.79 3.28
C GLU A 151 -2.57 13.80 2.16
N ARG A 152 -1.42 13.71 1.50
CA ARG A 152 -1.09 14.61 0.38
C ARG A 152 -2.08 14.50 -0.77
N GLU A 153 -2.45 13.29 -1.15
CA GLU A 153 -3.37 13.06 -2.25
C GLU A 153 -4.77 13.58 -1.97
N LEU A 154 -5.20 13.56 -0.72
CA LEU A 154 -6.52 14.06 -0.33
C LEU A 154 -6.54 15.57 -0.08
N GLU A 155 -5.39 16.22 0.11
CA GLU A 155 -5.29 17.68 0.23
C GLU A 155 -5.33 18.37 -1.13
N GLU A 156 -4.84 17.70 -2.18
CA GLU A 156 -4.81 18.27 -3.53
C GLU A 156 -6.22 18.29 -4.15
N PRO A 157 -6.60 19.40 -4.77
CA PRO A 157 -7.92 19.53 -5.40
C PRO A 157 -8.10 18.62 -6.62
#